data_079b4ee8fa7c3e128907ce5384e61d4a
#
_entry.id   079b4ee8fa7c3e128907ce5384e61d4a
#
_cell.length_a   1.000
_cell.length_b   1.000
_cell.length_c   1.000
_cell.angle_alpha   90.00
_cell.angle_beta   90.00
_cell.angle_gamma   90.00
#
_symmetry.space_group_name_H-M   'P 1'
#
loop_
_entity.id
_entity.type
_entity.pdbx_description
1 polymer ?
#
loop_
_entity_poly.entity_id
_entity_poly.type
_entity_poly.pdbx_seq_one_letter_code
_entity_poly.pdbx_strand_id
1 'polypeptide(L)'
;VTIRFYYLTNADMQAHVVAAVIWNNRGHVPACGIGISAELNLELAMYKAYLEAAAIPHLALMAFVEMTSATKGNGIDPTAIYNLDTNVMYYAYPEHRRLIEEKFTSSQRIKASELPADHQGGAEEGLQRVLNEFRRTGKRLALLDLSSPEIEDLHFHVFRFYSPDTLGLCLPSAPQLAHRRYQAYGGATHERPHPYP
;
A
#
# COMPACT_ATOMS: atom_id res chain seq x y z
N VAL A 1 -17.41 -6.31 -12.41
CA VAL A 1 -16.35 -5.69 -11.61
C VAL A 1 -16.99 -4.87 -10.51
N THR A 2 -16.48 -4.96 -9.29
CA THR A 2 -16.87 -4.13 -8.15
C THR A 2 -15.65 -3.43 -7.60
N ILE A 3 -15.76 -2.13 -7.32
CA ILE A 3 -14.69 -1.33 -6.72
C ILE A 3 -15.13 -0.93 -5.32
N ARG A 4 -14.24 -1.09 -4.35
CA ARG A 4 -14.43 -0.63 -2.98
C ARG A 4 -13.21 0.15 -2.52
N PHE A 5 -13.47 1.24 -1.80
CA PHE A 5 -12.44 2.03 -1.14
C PHE A 5 -12.48 1.81 0.37
N TYR A 6 -11.30 1.70 0.97
CA TYR A 6 -11.14 1.54 2.40
C TYR A 6 -10.23 2.65 2.93
N TYR A 7 -10.68 3.35 3.94
CA TYR A 7 -9.90 4.39 4.61
C TYR A 7 -9.04 3.76 5.70
N LEU A 8 -7.72 3.85 5.56
CA LEU A 8 -6.74 3.15 6.39
C LEU A 8 -5.88 4.09 7.24
N THR A 9 -6.23 5.39 7.28
CA THR A 9 -5.43 6.38 7.98
C THR A 9 -5.31 6.07 9.46
N ASN A 10 -4.10 6.04 9.97
CA ASN A 10 -3.82 5.94 11.39
C ASN A 10 -3.97 7.32 12.06
N ALA A 11 -4.38 7.33 13.33
CA ALA A 11 -4.63 8.57 14.08
C ALA A 11 -3.38 9.46 14.28
N ASP A 12 -2.20 8.89 14.08
CA ASP A 12 -0.90 9.57 14.20
C ASP A 12 -0.30 10.02 12.85
N MET A 13 -1.12 10.07 11.80
CA MET A 13 -0.73 10.53 10.46
C MET A 13 -1.80 11.45 9.89
N GLN A 14 -1.39 12.63 9.40
CA GLN A 14 -2.30 13.61 8.79
C GLN A 14 -2.30 13.49 7.25
N ALA A 15 -2.60 12.30 6.77
CA ALA A 15 -2.79 12.04 5.35
C ALA A 15 -4.00 11.12 5.16
N HIS A 16 -4.67 11.23 4.05
CA HIS A 16 -5.69 10.28 3.64
C HIS A 16 -4.99 9.04 3.05
N VAL A 17 -4.93 7.97 3.82
CA VAL A 17 -4.45 6.67 3.33
C VAL A 17 -5.65 5.85 2.89
N VAL A 18 -5.70 5.55 1.61
CA VAL A 18 -6.83 4.85 0.98
C VAL A 18 -6.35 3.61 0.27
N ALA A 19 -7.00 2.48 0.51
CA ALA A 19 -6.89 1.30 -0.33
C ALA A 19 -8.08 1.22 -1.28
N ALA A 20 -7.80 0.94 -2.55
CA ALA A 20 -8.80 0.55 -3.55
C ALA A 20 -8.70 -0.95 -3.81
N VAL A 21 -9.82 -1.64 -3.79
CA VAL A 21 -9.90 -3.06 -4.14
C VAL A 21 -10.87 -3.21 -5.31
N ILE A 22 -10.36 -3.73 -6.42
CA ILE A 22 -11.13 -4.03 -7.62
C ILE A 22 -11.38 -5.53 -7.65
N TRP A 23 -12.63 -5.96 -7.60
CA TRP A 23 -13.03 -7.35 -7.62
C TRP A 23 -13.48 -7.78 -9.01
N ASN A 24 -12.95 -8.89 -9.51
CA ASN A 24 -13.48 -9.59 -10.66
C ASN A 24 -14.59 -10.57 -10.20
N ASN A 25 -15.83 -10.23 -10.48
CA ASN A 25 -16.97 -11.04 -10.05
C ASN A 25 -17.27 -12.24 -10.98
N ARG A 26 -16.45 -12.45 -12.01
CA ARG A 26 -16.63 -13.55 -12.98
C ARG A 26 -15.92 -14.84 -12.57
N GLY A 27 -15.18 -14.84 -11.45
CA GLY A 27 -14.45 -16.02 -10.97
C GLY A 27 -13.21 -16.39 -11.81
N HIS A 28 -12.72 -15.46 -12.64
CA HIS A 28 -11.51 -15.67 -13.44
C HIS A 28 -10.29 -15.03 -12.78
N VAL A 29 -9.12 -15.50 -13.12
CA VAL A 29 -7.83 -14.87 -12.81
C VAL A 29 -7.62 -13.66 -13.73
N PRO A 30 -7.19 -12.52 -13.20
CA PRO A 30 -7.03 -12.21 -11.79
C PRO A 30 -8.36 -11.93 -11.09
N ALA A 31 -8.50 -12.44 -9.86
CA ALA A 31 -9.72 -12.28 -9.06
C ALA A 31 -9.86 -10.88 -8.48
N CYS A 32 -8.75 -10.19 -8.23
CA CYS A 32 -8.73 -8.83 -7.72
C CYS A 32 -7.48 -8.06 -8.10
N GLY A 33 -7.55 -6.74 -7.92
CA GLY A 33 -6.41 -5.83 -7.87
C GLY A 33 -6.53 -4.95 -6.64
N ILE A 34 -5.41 -4.68 -5.97
CA ILE A 34 -5.34 -3.83 -4.78
C ILE A 34 -4.30 -2.76 -5.01
N GLY A 35 -4.65 -1.50 -4.71
CA GLY A 35 -3.74 -0.38 -4.71
C GLY A 35 -3.93 0.46 -3.46
N ILE A 36 -2.87 1.11 -2.98
CA ILE A 36 -2.89 1.97 -1.80
C ILE A 36 -2.21 3.28 -2.13
N SER A 37 -2.81 4.39 -1.69
CA SER A 37 -2.20 5.70 -1.82
C SER A 37 -2.37 6.51 -0.54
N ALA A 38 -1.42 7.40 -0.29
CA ALA A 38 -1.43 8.36 0.81
C ALA A 38 -1.27 9.78 0.27
N GLU A 39 -2.27 10.65 0.49
CA GLU A 39 -2.30 12.02 -0.02
C GLU A 39 -2.90 12.98 1.01
N LEU A 40 -2.66 14.26 0.85
CA LEU A 40 -3.30 15.31 1.66
C LEU A 40 -4.68 15.71 1.15
N ASN A 41 -5.12 15.14 0.03
CA ASN A 41 -6.43 15.30 -0.58
C ASN A 41 -7.07 13.93 -0.77
N LEU A 42 -8.29 13.75 -0.31
CA LEU A 42 -8.99 12.46 -0.31
C LEU A 42 -9.29 11.97 -1.73
N GLU A 43 -9.75 12.83 -2.61
CA GLU A 43 -10.06 12.46 -3.99
C GLU A 43 -8.82 12.00 -4.73
N LEU A 44 -7.69 12.69 -4.54
CA LEU A 44 -6.40 12.31 -5.12
C LEU A 44 -5.90 10.97 -4.55
N ALA A 45 -6.05 10.73 -3.24
CA ALA A 45 -5.72 9.45 -2.62
C ALA A 45 -6.55 8.30 -3.22
N MET A 46 -7.86 8.51 -3.37
CA MET A 46 -8.75 7.52 -3.99
C MET A 46 -8.39 7.28 -5.46
N TYR A 47 -8.12 8.33 -6.22
CA TYR A 47 -7.75 8.23 -7.63
C TYR A 47 -6.46 7.45 -7.84
N LYS A 48 -5.40 7.79 -7.10
CA LYS A 48 -4.10 7.09 -7.19
C LYS A 48 -4.20 5.64 -6.73
N ALA A 49 -4.90 5.36 -5.63
CA ALA A 49 -5.16 4.00 -5.17
C ALA A 49 -5.92 3.18 -6.23
N TYR A 50 -6.90 3.80 -6.90
CA TYR A 50 -7.62 3.16 -8.00
C TYR A 50 -6.72 2.87 -9.21
N LEU A 51 -5.89 3.82 -9.64
CA LEU A 51 -4.98 3.62 -10.77
C LEU A 51 -4.02 2.45 -10.51
N GLU A 52 -3.48 2.39 -9.30
CA GLU A 52 -2.60 1.29 -8.89
C GLU A 52 -3.36 -0.04 -8.88
N ALA A 53 -4.53 -0.10 -8.23
CA ALA A 53 -5.36 -1.30 -8.22
C ALA A 53 -5.74 -1.77 -9.63
N ALA A 54 -5.93 -0.84 -10.59
CA ALA A 54 -6.27 -1.15 -11.98
C ALA A 54 -5.07 -1.71 -12.77
N ALA A 55 -3.84 -1.40 -12.37
CA ALA A 55 -2.62 -1.93 -12.98
C ALA A 55 -2.29 -3.35 -12.52
N ILE A 56 -2.66 -3.72 -11.29
CA ILE A 56 -2.33 -5.02 -10.69
C ILE A 56 -2.83 -6.23 -11.48
N PRO A 57 -4.05 -6.26 -12.04
CA PRO A 57 -4.49 -7.36 -12.89
C PRO A 57 -3.58 -7.62 -14.09
N HIS A 58 -2.99 -6.58 -14.67
CA HIS A 58 -2.04 -6.74 -15.76
C HIS A 58 -0.73 -7.38 -15.28
N LEU A 59 -0.18 -6.90 -14.16
CA LEU A 59 1.00 -7.47 -13.53
C LEU A 59 0.77 -8.95 -13.16
N ALA A 60 -0.39 -9.27 -12.60
CA ALA A 60 -0.77 -10.65 -12.27
C ALA A 60 -0.79 -11.57 -13.50
N LEU A 61 -1.30 -11.09 -14.63
CA LEU A 61 -1.30 -11.89 -15.87
C LEU A 61 0.11 -12.09 -16.42
N MET A 62 0.98 -11.07 -16.37
CA MET A 62 2.38 -11.20 -16.78
C MET A 62 3.11 -12.21 -15.91
N ALA A 63 3.00 -12.09 -14.58
CA ALA A 63 3.60 -13.03 -13.64
C ALA A 63 3.06 -14.46 -13.83
N PHE A 64 1.77 -14.62 -14.13
CA PHE A 64 1.16 -15.91 -14.43
C PHE A 64 1.79 -16.58 -15.66
N VAL A 65 2.00 -15.83 -16.74
CA VAL A 65 2.64 -16.36 -17.98
C VAL A 65 4.08 -16.78 -17.70
N GLU A 66 4.83 -15.99 -16.95
CA GLU A 66 6.21 -16.31 -16.59
C GLU A 66 6.31 -17.56 -15.70
N MET A 67 5.48 -17.64 -14.68
CA MET A 67 5.49 -18.78 -13.75
C MET A 67 5.00 -20.08 -14.37
N THR A 68 3.98 -20.04 -15.23
CA THR A 68 3.50 -21.25 -15.91
C THR A 68 4.53 -21.82 -16.89
N SER A 69 5.41 -20.98 -17.42
CA SER A 69 6.53 -21.44 -18.24
C SER A 69 7.69 -22.00 -17.41
N ALA A 70 7.86 -21.58 -16.16
CA ALA A 70 8.98 -21.95 -15.29
C ALA A 70 8.67 -23.10 -14.31
N THR A 71 7.42 -23.28 -13.89
CA THR A 71 7.02 -24.25 -12.85
C THR A 71 5.97 -25.23 -13.35
N LYS A 72 6.30 -26.50 -13.33
CA LYS A 72 5.32 -27.58 -13.51
C LYS A 72 4.52 -27.76 -12.21
N GLY A 73 3.46 -26.95 -12.04
CA GLY A 73 2.31 -27.32 -11.20
C GLY A 73 2.44 -27.27 -9.67
N ASN A 74 3.51 -26.74 -9.10
CA ASN A 74 3.57 -26.54 -7.65
C ASN A 74 2.91 -25.21 -7.27
N GLY A 75 1.90 -25.26 -6.38
CA GLY A 75 1.23 -24.07 -5.86
C GLY A 75 2.21 -23.10 -5.18
N ILE A 76 1.79 -21.83 -5.01
CA ILE A 76 2.59 -20.82 -4.32
C ILE A 76 2.53 -21.09 -2.81
N ASP A 77 3.69 -21.26 -2.18
CA ASP A 77 3.80 -21.35 -0.73
C ASP A 77 3.68 -19.95 -0.11
N PRO A 78 2.62 -19.66 0.68
CA PRO A 78 2.40 -18.35 1.26
C PRO A 78 3.44 -17.96 2.30
N THR A 79 4.25 -18.89 2.79
CA THR A 79 5.33 -18.63 3.76
C THR A 79 6.65 -18.26 3.10
N ALA A 80 6.74 -18.38 1.78
CA ALA A 80 7.95 -18.20 1.00
C ALA A 80 7.79 -17.17 -0.15
N ILE A 81 6.95 -16.16 0.04
CA ILE A 81 6.76 -15.08 -0.93
C ILE A 81 7.74 -13.95 -0.63
N TYR A 82 8.82 -13.88 -1.40
CA TYR A 82 9.91 -12.90 -1.24
C TYR A 82 10.03 -11.93 -2.43
N ASN A 83 9.05 -11.88 -3.31
CA ASN A 83 8.98 -10.91 -4.40
C ASN A 83 7.52 -10.49 -4.64
N LEU A 84 7.36 -9.35 -5.30
CA LEU A 84 6.04 -8.73 -5.51
C LEU A 84 5.21 -9.50 -6.54
N ASP A 85 5.82 -10.02 -7.60
CA ASP A 85 5.12 -10.74 -8.68
C ASP A 85 4.44 -12.01 -8.15
N THR A 86 5.17 -12.80 -7.34
CA THR A 86 4.60 -13.98 -6.67
C THR A 86 3.48 -13.60 -5.71
N ASN A 87 3.61 -12.45 -5.01
CA ASN A 87 2.57 -11.95 -4.11
C ASN A 87 1.30 -11.58 -4.88
N VAL A 88 1.45 -10.83 -5.96
CA VAL A 88 0.33 -10.45 -6.84
C VAL A 88 -0.37 -11.69 -7.39
N MET A 89 0.39 -12.67 -7.86
CA MET A 89 -0.16 -13.94 -8.32
C MET A 89 -0.91 -14.69 -7.23
N TYR A 90 -0.33 -14.80 -6.03
CA TYR A 90 -0.98 -15.49 -4.91
C TYR A 90 -2.39 -14.95 -4.66
N TYR A 91 -2.52 -13.63 -4.61
CA TYR A 91 -3.81 -12.98 -4.38
C TYR A 91 -4.70 -12.85 -5.64
N ALA A 92 -4.16 -13.12 -6.83
CA ALA A 92 -4.94 -13.11 -8.06
C ALA A 92 -5.85 -14.35 -8.22
N TYR A 93 -5.58 -15.44 -7.51
CA TYR A 93 -6.41 -16.63 -7.57
C TYR A 93 -7.77 -16.45 -6.88
N PRO A 94 -8.89 -16.89 -7.49
CA PRO A 94 -10.23 -16.76 -6.93
C PRO A 94 -10.40 -17.39 -5.54
N GLU A 95 -9.73 -18.51 -5.27
CA GLU A 95 -9.74 -19.20 -3.97
C GLU A 95 -9.14 -18.38 -2.84
N HIS A 96 -8.24 -17.41 -3.15
CA HIS A 96 -7.63 -16.54 -2.16
C HIS A 96 -8.43 -15.25 -1.92
N ARG A 97 -9.50 -15.01 -2.65
CA ARG A 97 -10.39 -13.86 -2.47
C ARG A 97 -10.82 -13.65 -1.01
N ARG A 98 -11.19 -14.74 -0.35
CA ARG A 98 -11.62 -14.71 1.05
C ARG A 98 -10.54 -14.16 2.00
N LEU A 99 -9.28 -14.42 1.71
CA LEU A 99 -8.17 -13.94 2.53
C LEU A 99 -8.09 -12.40 2.56
N ILE A 100 -8.47 -11.77 1.46
CA ILE A 100 -8.54 -10.30 1.37
C ILE A 100 -9.82 -9.80 2.04
N GLU A 101 -10.96 -10.43 1.77
CA GLU A 101 -12.24 -10.05 2.37
C GLU A 101 -12.18 -10.09 3.90
N GLU A 102 -11.51 -11.09 4.49
CA GLU A 102 -11.32 -11.22 5.93
C GLU A 102 -10.57 -10.03 6.56
N LYS A 103 -9.64 -9.41 5.83
CA LYS A 103 -8.92 -8.22 6.32
C LYS A 103 -9.80 -6.98 6.49
N PHE A 104 -10.94 -6.95 5.82
CA PHE A 104 -11.86 -5.81 5.83
C PHE A 104 -13.22 -6.12 6.48
N THR A 105 -13.38 -7.27 7.13
CA THR A 105 -14.65 -7.68 7.74
C THR A 105 -15.13 -6.74 8.85
N SER A 106 -14.21 -6.14 9.61
CA SER A 106 -14.51 -5.18 10.67
C SER A 106 -14.73 -3.75 10.16
N SER A 107 -14.63 -3.51 8.85
CA SER A 107 -14.79 -2.17 8.29
C SER A 107 -16.23 -1.66 8.43
N GLN A 108 -16.36 -0.40 8.82
CA GLN A 108 -17.65 0.29 8.88
C GLN A 108 -17.78 1.25 7.70
N ARG A 109 -19.02 1.47 7.25
CA ARG A 109 -19.28 2.49 6.23
C ARG A 109 -19.20 3.87 6.86
N ILE A 110 -18.42 4.74 6.23
CA ILE A 110 -18.26 6.15 6.59
C ILE A 110 -18.52 7.02 5.36
N LYS A 111 -19.11 8.19 5.57
CA LYS A 111 -19.26 9.18 4.49
C LYS A 111 -17.96 9.97 4.34
N ALA A 112 -17.61 10.35 3.13
CA ALA A 112 -16.43 11.19 2.88
C ALA A 112 -16.49 12.53 3.67
N SER A 113 -17.69 13.08 3.88
CA SER A 113 -17.90 14.29 4.68
C SER A 113 -17.63 14.14 6.18
N GLU A 114 -17.48 12.93 6.67
CA GLU A 114 -17.16 12.61 8.08
C GLU A 114 -15.65 12.39 8.29
N LEU A 115 -14.87 12.36 7.20
CA LEU A 115 -13.42 12.24 7.23
C LEU A 115 -12.77 13.61 7.50
N PRO A 116 -11.52 13.65 7.94
CA PRO A 116 -10.77 14.89 8.07
C PRO A 116 -10.78 15.71 6.79
N ALA A 117 -10.81 17.04 6.92
CA ALA A 117 -10.81 17.92 5.77
C ALA A 117 -9.48 17.83 5.00
N ASP A 118 -9.58 17.97 3.68
CA ASP A 118 -8.44 18.06 2.79
C ASP A 118 -7.55 19.26 3.14
N HIS A 119 -6.26 19.11 2.84
CA HIS A 119 -5.36 20.25 2.86
C HIS A 119 -5.65 21.18 1.69
N GLN A 120 -5.81 22.48 2.00
CA GLN A 120 -6.15 23.50 1.00
C GLN A 120 -4.95 24.37 0.59
N GLY A 121 -3.77 24.11 1.13
CA GLY A 121 -2.55 24.87 0.87
C GLY A 121 -1.73 24.34 -0.29
N GLY A 122 -0.62 25.05 -0.59
CA GLY A 122 0.36 24.65 -1.58
C GLY A 122 1.27 23.50 -1.10
N ALA A 123 2.20 23.07 -1.96
CA ALA A 123 3.11 21.96 -1.68
C ALA A 123 3.98 22.20 -0.44
N GLU A 124 4.46 23.43 -0.24
CA GLU A 124 5.27 23.80 0.93
C GLU A 124 4.47 23.68 2.23
N GLU A 125 3.26 24.20 2.27
CA GLU A 125 2.39 24.10 3.44
C GLU A 125 2.00 22.64 3.72
N GLY A 126 1.77 21.85 2.66
CA GLY A 126 1.55 20.41 2.75
C GLY A 126 2.74 19.67 3.37
N LEU A 127 3.95 19.98 2.93
CA LEU A 127 5.18 19.43 3.51
C LEU A 127 5.31 19.82 4.98
N GLN A 128 5.12 21.10 5.33
CA GLN A 128 5.19 21.58 6.72
C GLN A 128 4.15 20.87 7.61
N ARG A 129 2.95 20.62 7.10
CA ARG A 129 1.91 19.87 7.81
C ARG A 129 2.39 18.45 8.16
N VAL A 130 2.96 17.72 7.19
CA VAL A 130 3.50 16.38 7.42
C VAL A 130 4.67 16.42 8.41
N LEU A 131 5.61 17.33 8.25
CA LEU A 131 6.75 17.49 9.16
C LEU A 131 6.32 17.82 10.59
N ASN A 132 5.32 18.69 10.76
CA ASN A 132 4.77 19.02 12.06
C ASN A 132 4.09 17.82 12.72
N GLU A 133 3.44 16.96 11.95
CA GLU A 133 2.85 15.72 12.47
C GLU A 133 3.93 14.75 12.97
N PHE A 134 5.03 14.60 12.23
CA PHE A 134 6.19 13.81 12.68
C PHE A 134 6.73 14.37 14.01
N ARG A 135 6.92 15.69 14.11
CA ARG A 135 7.38 16.35 15.36
C ARG A 135 6.39 16.13 16.51
N ARG A 136 5.10 16.39 16.28
CA ARG A 136 4.03 16.27 17.29
C ARG A 136 3.94 14.85 17.85
N THR A 137 4.18 13.84 17.02
CA THR A 137 4.10 12.43 17.39
C THR A 137 5.44 11.83 17.77
N GLY A 138 6.49 12.67 17.87
CA GLY A 138 7.83 12.26 18.31
C GLY A 138 8.53 11.30 17.34
N LYS A 139 8.11 11.29 16.06
CA LYS A 139 8.74 10.46 15.03
C LYS A 139 9.98 11.17 14.48
N ARG A 140 11.04 10.44 14.35
CA ARG A 140 12.26 10.90 13.70
C ARG A 140 12.12 10.81 12.18
N LEU A 141 12.66 11.77 11.47
CA LEU A 141 12.68 11.77 10.02
C LEU A 141 14.10 12.15 9.57
N ALA A 142 14.68 11.34 8.73
CA ALA A 142 15.95 11.62 8.06
C ALA A 142 15.69 11.91 6.58
N LEU A 143 16.41 12.85 6.05
CA LEU A 143 16.44 13.23 4.65
C LEU A 143 17.81 12.87 4.08
N LEU A 144 17.81 12.16 2.96
CA LEU A 144 19.00 11.91 2.16
C LEU A 144 18.81 12.55 0.80
N ASP A 145 19.73 13.45 0.45
CA ASP A 145 19.82 14.04 -0.88
C ASP A 145 20.54 13.03 -1.80
N LEU A 146 19.87 12.66 -2.87
CA LEU A 146 20.34 11.74 -3.92
C LEU A 146 20.48 12.45 -5.27
N SER A 147 20.40 13.78 -5.30
CA SER A 147 20.55 14.56 -6.53
C SER A 147 21.93 14.35 -7.13
N SER A 148 21.98 14.03 -8.41
CA SER A 148 23.25 14.07 -9.15
C SER A 148 23.43 15.45 -9.81
N PRO A 149 24.68 15.85 -10.15
CA PRO A 149 24.90 17.12 -10.83
C PRO A 149 24.07 17.31 -12.09
N GLU A 150 23.84 16.22 -12.87
CA GLU A 150 23.03 16.28 -14.10
C GLU A 150 21.55 16.57 -13.81
N ILE A 151 21.05 16.09 -12.67
CA ILE A 151 19.67 16.35 -12.23
C ILE A 151 19.53 17.77 -11.71
N GLU A 152 20.55 18.26 -10.97
CA GLU A 152 20.59 19.64 -10.46
C GLU A 152 20.69 20.66 -11.59
N ASP A 153 21.46 20.37 -12.65
CA ASP A 153 21.56 21.21 -13.86
C ASP A 153 20.19 21.38 -14.57
N LEU A 154 19.29 20.41 -14.39
CA LEU A 154 17.90 20.47 -14.88
C LEU A 154 16.94 21.13 -13.85
N HIS A 155 17.44 21.67 -12.75
CA HIS A 155 16.67 22.24 -11.66
C HIS A 155 15.71 21.26 -10.97
N PHE A 156 16.04 19.97 -10.99
CA PHE A 156 15.36 18.94 -10.20
C PHE A 156 16.20 18.51 -9.00
N HIS A 157 15.53 18.02 -7.97
CA HIS A 157 16.15 17.45 -6.79
C HIS A 157 15.54 16.11 -6.46
N VAL A 158 16.33 15.15 -6.04
CA VAL A 158 15.90 13.80 -5.66
C VAL A 158 16.21 13.58 -4.18
N PHE A 159 15.17 13.42 -3.38
CA PHE A 159 15.31 13.20 -1.94
C PHE A 159 14.71 11.85 -1.54
N ARG A 160 15.36 11.19 -0.60
CA ARG A 160 14.81 10.04 0.09
C ARG A 160 14.53 10.37 1.55
N PHE A 161 13.29 10.20 1.96
CA PHE A 161 12.90 10.29 3.36
C PHE A 161 12.94 8.91 4.01
N TYR A 162 13.42 8.86 5.24
CA TYR A 162 13.46 7.65 6.06
C TYR A 162 13.02 7.97 7.49
N SER A 163 12.18 7.13 8.06
CA SER A 163 11.82 7.19 9.46
C SER A 163 11.94 5.81 10.12
N PRO A 164 12.77 5.67 11.17
CA PRO A 164 12.82 4.43 11.93
C PRO A 164 11.59 4.22 12.82
N ASP A 165 10.67 5.17 12.82
CA ASP A 165 9.47 5.19 13.65
C ASP A 165 8.20 4.92 12.85
N THR A 166 8.33 4.66 11.54
CA THR A 166 7.28 4.18 10.66
C THR A 166 7.64 2.80 10.12
N LEU A 167 6.63 1.99 9.84
CA LEU A 167 6.86 0.73 9.14
C LEU A 167 7.13 1.04 7.65
N GLY A 168 8.27 0.57 7.16
CA GLY A 168 8.54 0.51 5.74
C GLY A 168 7.78 -0.64 5.08
N LEU A 169 7.64 -0.57 3.76
CA LEU A 169 7.18 -1.72 2.99
C LEU A 169 8.17 -2.87 3.21
N CYS A 170 7.66 -4.03 3.59
CA CYS A 170 8.45 -5.25 3.78
C CYS A 170 8.11 -6.26 2.67
N LEU A 171 8.98 -7.24 2.50
CA LEU A 171 8.64 -8.39 1.67
C LEU A 171 7.47 -9.16 2.29
N PRO A 172 6.54 -9.70 1.50
CA PRO A 172 5.32 -10.32 2.01
C PRO A 172 5.53 -11.38 3.09
N SER A 173 6.53 -12.24 2.93
CA SER A 173 6.84 -13.30 3.91
C SER A 173 7.98 -12.94 4.89
N ALA A 174 8.40 -11.67 4.93
CA ALA A 174 9.41 -11.17 5.87
C ALA A 174 8.95 -9.87 6.58
N PRO A 175 7.83 -9.89 7.31
CA PRO A 175 7.34 -8.72 8.03
C PRO A 175 8.28 -8.33 9.18
N GLN A 176 8.35 -7.03 9.45
CA GLN A 176 9.19 -6.46 10.51
C GLN A 176 8.53 -6.61 11.90
N LEU A 177 8.28 -7.83 12.34
CA LEU A 177 7.49 -8.13 13.55
C LEU A 177 8.07 -7.54 14.84
N ALA A 178 9.40 -7.37 14.92
CA ALA A 178 10.08 -6.77 16.06
C ALA A 178 9.96 -5.23 16.09
N HIS A 179 9.41 -4.61 15.05
CA HIS A 179 9.29 -3.16 15.01
C HIS A 179 8.28 -2.67 16.04
N ARG A 180 8.65 -1.62 16.83
CA ARG A 180 7.83 -1.10 17.94
C ARG A 180 6.42 -0.68 17.51
N ARG A 181 6.23 -0.25 16.25
CA ARG A 181 4.93 0.14 15.73
C ARG A 181 3.98 -1.05 15.61
N TYR A 182 4.46 -2.23 15.27
CA TYR A 182 3.65 -3.45 15.36
C TYR A 182 3.15 -3.69 16.77
N GLN A 183 4.03 -3.54 17.77
CA GLN A 183 3.67 -3.71 19.16
C GLN A 183 2.63 -2.68 19.61
N ALA A 184 2.77 -1.42 19.21
CA ALA A 184 1.83 -0.34 19.53
C ALA A 184 0.41 -0.58 18.96
N TYR A 185 0.28 -1.35 17.89
CA TYR A 185 -1.01 -1.70 17.27
C TYR A 185 -1.47 -3.13 17.60
N GLY A 186 -0.96 -3.73 18.66
CA GLY A 186 -1.39 -5.06 19.14
C GLY A 186 -0.63 -6.23 18.51
N GLY A 187 0.46 -5.97 17.83
CA GLY A 187 1.29 -6.97 17.15
C GLY A 187 0.74 -7.40 15.79
N ALA A 188 1.42 -8.36 15.17
CA ALA A 188 0.95 -8.94 13.92
C ALA A 188 -0.21 -9.91 14.20
N THR A 189 -1.39 -9.59 13.70
CA THR A 189 -2.60 -10.40 13.88
C THR A 189 -2.75 -11.49 12.81
N HIS A 190 -1.92 -11.47 11.77
CA HIS A 190 -1.98 -12.40 10.65
C HIS A 190 -0.59 -12.90 10.27
N GLU A 191 -0.45 -14.20 10.12
CA GLU A 191 0.79 -14.85 9.65
C GLU A 191 0.93 -14.83 8.11
N ARG A 192 -0.11 -14.40 7.40
CA ARG A 192 -0.15 -14.41 5.94
C ARG A 192 0.46 -13.15 5.36
N PRO A 193 1.04 -13.22 4.14
CA PRO A 193 1.54 -12.06 3.41
C PRO A 193 0.51 -10.94 3.33
N HIS A 194 0.96 -9.69 3.26
CA HIS A 194 0.05 -8.59 2.98
C HIS A 194 -0.42 -8.64 1.51
N PRO A 195 -1.68 -8.27 1.21
CA PRO A 195 -2.21 -8.38 -0.15
C PRO A 195 -1.80 -7.23 -1.08
N TYR A 196 -0.95 -6.35 -0.60
CA TYR A 196 -0.41 -5.23 -1.36
C TYR A 196 0.86 -5.69 -2.09
N PRO A 197 0.99 -5.43 -3.41
CA PRO A 197 2.17 -5.77 -4.20
C PRO A 197 3.37 -4.89 -3.87
#